data_1fce695b1bf8921d201765aaf3734ce6
#
_entry.id   1fce695b1bf8921d201765aaf3734ce6
#
_cell.length_a   1.000
_cell.length_b   1.000
_cell.length_c   1.000
_cell.angle_alpha   90.00
_cell.angle_beta   90.00
_cell.angle_gamma   90.00
#
_symmetry.space_group_name_H-M   'P 1'
#
loop_
_entity.id
_entity.type
_entity.pdbx_description
1 polymer ?
#
loop_
_entity_poly.entity_id
_entity_poly.type
_entity_poly.pdbx_seq_one_letter_code
_entity_poly.pdbx_strand_id
1 'polypeptide(L)' 'MEEPLAKKAYFVLEEQFIKGYYMPNEKLSENQLCKQLNMSRTPIRQALSQFIEKGYITSVDKKGIFV' A
#
# COMPACT_ATOMS: atom_id res chain seq x y z
N MET A 1 -6.16 -18.21 3.00
CA MET A 1 -6.53 -17.84 1.64
C MET A 1 -6.45 -16.34 1.48
N GLU A 2 -5.86 -15.86 0.39
CA GLU A 2 -5.70 -14.44 0.19
C GLU A 2 -7.05 -13.78 -0.14
N GLU A 3 -7.33 -12.64 0.46
CA GLU A 3 -8.55 -11.91 0.20
C GLU A 3 -8.54 -11.35 -1.23
N PRO A 4 -9.61 -11.53 -2.04
CA PRO A 4 -9.64 -11.00 -3.40
C PRO A 4 -9.44 -9.48 -3.49
N LEU A 5 -9.94 -8.74 -2.52
CA LEU A 5 -9.75 -7.28 -2.49
C LEU A 5 -8.31 -6.91 -2.21
N ALA A 6 -7.60 -7.71 -1.39
CA ALA A 6 -6.18 -7.46 -1.15
C ALA A 6 -5.37 -7.62 -2.43
N LYS A 7 -5.71 -8.62 -3.23
CA LYS A 7 -5.05 -8.84 -4.52
C LYS A 7 -5.29 -7.68 -5.46
N LYS A 8 -6.54 -7.18 -5.52
CA LYS A 8 -6.88 -6.02 -6.34
C LYS A 8 -6.13 -4.78 -5.88
N ALA A 9 -6.07 -4.55 -4.56
CA ALA A 9 -5.34 -3.43 -4.00
C ALA A 9 -3.86 -3.52 -4.36
N TYR A 10 -3.28 -4.72 -4.27
CA TYR A 10 -1.89 -4.93 -4.63
C TYR A 10 -1.62 -4.51 -6.08
N PHE A 11 -2.43 -4.97 -7.03
CA PHE A 11 -2.22 -4.63 -8.43
C PHE A 11 -2.35 -3.14 -8.70
N VAL A 12 -3.34 -2.48 -8.10
CA VAL A 12 -3.53 -1.05 -8.29
C VAL A 12 -2.33 -0.27 -7.74
N LEU A 13 -1.87 -0.62 -6.53
CA LEU A 13 -0.75 0.07 -5.91
C LEU A 13 0.56 -0.21 -6.64
N GLU A 14 0.76 -1.45 -7.10
CA GLU A 14 1.95 -1.79 -7.87
C GLU A 14 2.04 -0.94 -9.12
N GLU A 15 0.93 -0.78 -9.83
CA GLU A 15 0.90 0.06 -11.02
C GLU A 15 1.25 1.51 -10.69
N GLN A 16 0.73 2.03 -9.57
CA GLN A 16 1.05 3.39 -9.14
C GLN A 16 2.53 3.57 -8.80
N PHE A 17 3.12 2.57 -8.15
CA PHE A 17 4.57 2.62 -7.87
C PHE A 17 5.38 2.59 -9.16
N ILE A 18 5.03 1.72 -10.09
CA ILE A 18 5.76 1.60 -11.37
C ILE A 18 5.65 2.90 -12.17
N LYS A 19 4.49 3.53 -12.18
CA LYS A 19 4.26 4.78 -12.91
C LYS A 19 4.83 6.01 -12.21
N GLY A 20 5.36 5.84 -11.00
CA GLY A 20 5.99 6.94 -10.28
C GLY A 20 5.02 7.93 -9.65
N TYR A 21 3.83 7.49 -9.29
CA TYR A 21 2.87 8.36 -8.62
C TYR A 21 3.32 8.75 -7.21
N TYR A 22 4.27 7.99 -6.64
CA TYR A 22 4.81 8.25 -5.32
C TYR A 22 6.29 8.56 -5.41
N MET A 23 6.73 9.55 -4.65
CA MET A 23 8.13 9.95 -4.59
C MET A 23 8.89 9.08 -3.57
N PRO A 24 10.20 8.91 -3.74
CA PRO A 24 10.99 8.26 -2.70
C PRO A 24 10.82 8.96 -1.36
N ASN A 25 10.66 8.19 -0.30
CA ASN A 25 10.47 8.66 1.08
C ASN A 25 9.11 9.32 1.31
N GLU A 26 8.20 9.28 0.36
CA GLU A 26 6.86 9.81 0.55
C GLU A 26 6.10 8.94 1.56
N LYS A 27 5.39 9.60 2.48
CA LYS A 27 4.57 8.89 3.47
C LYS A 27 3.26 8.46 2.85
N LEU A 28 2.89 7.19 3.07
CA LEU A 28 1.62 6.65 2.60
C LEU A 28 0.58 6.73 3.72
N SER A 29 -0.63 7.14 3.37
CA SER A 29 -1.75 7.18 4.31
C SER A 29 -2.72 6.05 4.01
N GLU A 30 -2.93 5.16 4.99
CA GLU A 30 -3.92 4.09 4.86
C GLU A 30 -5.31 4.66 4.60
N ASN A 31 -5.66 5.73 5.30
CA ASN A 31 -6.96 6.34 5.13
C ASN A 31 -7.18 6.84 3.71
N GLN A 32 -6.18 7.50 3.14
CA GLN A 32 -6.28 7.96 1.76
C GLN A 32 -6.38 6.81 0.78
N LEU A 33 -5.60 5.75 1.00
CA LEU A 33 -5.65 4.57 0.14
C LEU A 33 -7.02 3.89 0.21
N CYS A 34 -7.59 3.79 1.40
CA CYS A 34 -8.93 3.23 1.56
C CYS A 34 -9.97 4.03 0.78
N LYS A 35 -9.90 5.34 0.83
CA LYS A 35 -10.80 6.22 0.08
C LYS A 35 -10.57 6.11 -1.42
N GLN A 36 -9.31 6.11 -1.82
CA GLN A 36 -8.93 6.08 -3.23
C GLN A 36 -9.36 4.78 -3.91
N LEU A 37 -9.20 3.66 -3.23
CA LEU A 37 -9.56 2.37 -3.77
C LEU A 37 -10.97 1.91 -3.38
N ASN A 38 -11.64 2.68 -2.54
CA ASN A 38 -12.96 2.35 -2.02
C ASN A 38 -12.97 0.99 -1.32
N MET A 39 -12.04 0.80 -0.42
CA MET A 39 -11.85 -0.45 0.33
C MET A 39 -11.69 -0.18 1.81
N SER A 40 -12.00 -1.20 2.63
CA SER A 40 -11.70 -1.16 4.05
C SER A 40 -10.19 -1.30 4.29
N ARG A 41 -9.77 -1.15 5.55
CA ARG A 41 -8.35 -1.22 5.90
C ARG A 41 -7.73 -2.60 5.73
N THR A 42 -8.50 -3.66 5.96
CA THR A 42 -7.96 -5.01 5.94
C THR A 42 -7.29 -5.37 4.61
N PRO A 43 -7.96 -5.25 3.45
CA PRO A 43 -7.29 -5.56 2.18
C PRO A 43 -6.14 -4.61 1.87
N ILE A 44 -6.27 -3.34 2.27
CA ILE A 44 -5.19 -2.37 2.07
C ILE A 44 -3.96 -2.77 2.87
N ARG A 45 -4.14 -3.12 4.15
CA ARG A 45 -3.01 -3.54 5.00
C ARG A 45 -2.36 -4.81 4.50
N GLN A 46 -3.15 -5.75 4.00
CA GLN A 46 -2.60 -6.99 3.44
C GLN A 46 -1.72 -6.70 2.22
N ALA A 47 -2.19 -5.82 1.34
CA ALA A 47 -1.41 -5.43 0.17
C ALA A 47 -0.12 -4.70 0.59
N LEU A 48 -0.22 -3.76 1.53
CA LEU A 48 0.95 -3.03 2.00
C LEU A 48 1.98 -3.95 2.64
N SER A 49 1.53 -4.97 3.39
CA SER A 49 2.46 -5.95 3.97
C SER A 49 3.28 -6.66 2.91
N GLN A 50 2.69 -6.99 1.77
CA GLN A 50 3.41 -7.63 0.67
C GLN A 50 4.47 -6.68 0.09
N PHE A 51 4.16 -5.40 -0.04
CA PHE A 51 5.13 -4.43 -0.53
C PHE A 51 6.27 -4.22 0.46
N ILE A 52 5.99 -4.26 1.76
CA ILE A 52 7.03 -4.19 2.79
C ILE A 52 7.97 -5.38 2.66
N GLU A 53 7.43 -6.59 2.50
CA GLU A 53 8.25 -7.78 2.33
C GLU A 53 9.14 -7.70 1.09
N LYS A 54 8.65 -7.08 0.02
CA LYS A 54 9.43 -6.95 -1.21
C LYS A 54 10.40 -5.77 -1.19
N GLY A 55 10.33 -4.93 -0.17
CA GLY A 55 11.23 -3.80 -0.04
C GLY A 55 10.84 -2.55 -0.80
N TYR A 56 9.63 -2.52 -1.36
CA TYR A 56 9.14 -1.30 -2.05
C TYR A 56 8.82 -0.18 -1.08
N ILE A 57 8.36 -0.53 0.11
CA ILE A 57 7.99 0.45 1.14
C ILE A 57 8.55 0.00 2.48
N THR A 58 8.64 0.92 3.42
CA THR A 58 9.19 0.67 4.75
C THR A 58 8.18 1.12 5.80
N SER A 59 7.97 0.27 6.80
CA SER A 59 7.18 0.62 7.96
C SER A 59 8.11 1.08 9.07
N VAL A 60 7.88 2.30 9.57
CA VAL A 60 8.66 2.87 10.65
C VAL A 60 7.75 3.02 11.86
N ASP A 61 8.13 2.41 12.97
CA ASP A 61 7.32 2.38 14.18
C ASP A 61 6.95 3.79 14.63
N LYS A 62 5.66 4.00 14.87
CA LYS A 62 5.07 5.27 15.30
C LYS A 62 5.17 6.41 14.29
N LYS A 63 5.90 6.24 13.20
CA LYS A 63 6.03 7.29 12.18
C LYS A 63 5.19 7.02 10.94
N GLY A 64 4.92 5.77 10.63
CA GLY A 64 4.08 5.40 9.50
C GLY A 64 4.78 4.58 8.46
N ILE A 65 4.22 4.58 7.24
CA ILE A 65 4.72 3.80 6.12
C ILE A 65 5.26 4.76 5.05
N PHE A 66 6.44 4.47 4.53
CA PHE A 66 7.13 5.34 3.58
C PHE A 66 7.56 4.56 2.34
N VAL A 67 7.48 5.22 1.21
CA VAL A 67 7.92 4.65 -0.08
C VAL A 67 9.43 4.51 -0.13
#